data_7cd94c1cac5d64e016b3909ab99c18de
#
_entry.id   7cd94c1cac5d64e016b3909ab99c18de
#
_cell.length_a   1.000
_cell.length_b   1.000
_cell.length_c   1.000
_cell.angle_alpha   90.00
_cell.angle_beta   90.00
_cell.angle_gamma   90.00
#
_symmetry.space_group_name_H-M   'P 1'
#
loop_
_entity.id
_entity.type
_entity.pdbx_description
1 polymer ?
#
loop_
_entity_poly.entity_id
_entity_poly.type
_entity_poly.pdbx_seq_one_letter_code
_entity_poly.pdbx_strand_id
1 'polypeptide(L)'
;GLVDPDNTDTMPAMVAACSGFDVLCHSLESYTAMPFSDREAPEDPGKRPAYQGANPISDVWAMAALEMVAKNIIPAVKDPTDQAARSNMMLAATFAGVGFGNAGVHLAHGMSYPVSGMVKDYVPEGYPEGHAMVPHGMGVILTAPSVFRYTAPTNPERHLHCARILGADTRGASPEDAGDLLATTIVEFIRELDMPNGLSGVGYTSGDIDALVAGTLP
;
A
#
# COMPACT_ATOMS: atom_id res chain seq x y z
N GLY A 1 12.09 -11.05 16.23
CA GLY A 1 11.23 -10.08 16.90
C GLY A 1 10.09 -10.76 17.64
N LEU A 2 9.51 -10.05 18.61
CA LEU A 2 8.27 -10.43 19.29
C LEU A 2 7.17 -9.49 18.79
N VAL A 3 6.09 -10.05 18.25
CA VAL A 3 4.94 -9.32 17.74
C VAL A 3 3.76 -9.63 18.67
N ASP A 4 3.29 -8.58 19.37
CA ASP A 4 2.24 -8.70 20.37
C ASP A 4 1.05 -7.81 19.97
N PRO A 5 -0.09 -8.39 19.57
CA PRO A 5 -1.26 -7.63 19.13
C PRO A 5 -1.88 -6.76 20.24
N ASP A 6 -1.70 -7.08 21.51
CA ASP A 6 -2.24 -6.30 22.62
C ASP A 6 -1.69 -4.85 22.62
N ASN A 7 -0.52 -4.62 22.03
CA ASN A 7 0.01 -3.26 21.81
C ASN A 7 -0.84 -2.40 20.87
N THR A 8 -1.80 -2.98 20.16
CA THR A 8 -2.73 -2.24 19.28
C THR A 8 -4.05 -1.87 19.94
N ASP A 9 -4.31 -2.28 21.19
CA ASP A 9 -5.60 -2.10 21.87
C ASP A 9 -6.04 -0.64 21.95
N THR A 10 -5.09 0.27 22.14
CA THR A 10 -5.36 1.72 22.26
C THR A 10 -5.14 2.48 20.95
N MET A 11 -4.89 1.79 19.84
CA MET A 11 -4.62 2.42 18.56
C MET A 11 -5.87 3.12 18.02
N PRO A 12 -5.82 4.44 17.73
CA PRO A 12 -6.93 5.16 17.10
C PRO A 12 -7.29 4.59 15.73
N ALA A 13 -8.57 4.70 15.35
CA ALA A 13 -9.08 4.14 14.09
C ALA A 13 -8.31 4.63 12.86
N MET A 14 -8.00 5.93 12.77
CA MET A 14 -7.23 6.48 11.65
C MET A 14 -5.79 5.96 11.61
N VAL A 15 -5.17 5.72 12.77
CA VAL A 15 -3.83 5.11 12.83
C VAL A 15 -3.88 3.66 12.36
N ALA A 16 -4.90 2.91 12.78
CA ALA A 16 -5.13 1.54 12.31
C ALA A 16 -5.39 1.49 10.79
N ALA A 17 -6.17 2.44 10.27
CA ALA A 17 -6.45 2.56 8.85
C ALA A 17 -5.16 2.88 8.04
N CYS A 18 -4.40 3.89 8.45
CA CYS A 18 -3.13 4.24 7.79
C CYS A 18 -2.16 3.05 7.78
N SER A 19 -1.98 2.38 8.93
CA SER A 19 -1.11 1.21 9.03
C SER A 19 -1.62 0.05 8.17
N GLY A 20 -2.94 -0.18 8.14
CA GLY A 20 -3.55 -1.24 7.34
C GLY A 20 -3.40 -0.99 5.85
N PHE A 21 -3.55 0.24 5.39
CA PHE A 21 -3.32 0.61 3.99
C PHE A 21 -1.85 0.52 3.58
N ASP A 22 -0.93 0.76 4.49
CA ASP A 22 0.48 0.55 4.25
C ASP A 22 0.78 -0.94 4.00
N VAL A 23 0.24 -1.82 4.84
CA VAL A 23 0.33 -3.28 4.67
C VAL A 23 -0.30 -3.73 3.34
N LEU A 24 -1.46 -3.16 2.96
CA LEU A 24 -2.10 -3.40 1.67
C LEU A 24 -1.14 -3.07 0.52
N CYS A 25 -0.56 -1.88 0.52
CA CYS A 25 0.34 -1.43 -0.53
C CYS A 25 1.65 -2.23 -0.54
N HIS A 26 2.23 -2.55 0.61
CA HIS A 26 3.37 -3.46 0.70
C HIS A 26 3.13 -4.78 -0.02
N SER A 27 1.96 -5.38 0.22
CA SER A 27 1.57 -6.66 -0.40
C SER A 27 1.37 -6.51 -1.92
N LEU A 28 0.63 -5.48 -2.34
CA LEU A 28 0.36 -5.21 -3.75
C LEU A 28 1.63 -4.90 -4.52
N GLU A 29 2.46 -3.98 -4.02
CA GLU A 29 3.68 -3.55 -4.71
C GLU A 29 4.73 -4.65 -4.75
N SER A 30 4.91 -5.41 -3.66
CA SER A 30 5.78 -6.58 -3.65
C SER A 30 5.41 -7.59 -4.73
N TYR A 31 4.13 -7.89 -4.84
CA TYR A 31 3.64 -8.88 -5.81
C TYR A 31 3.65 -8.36 -7.25
N THR A 32 3.41 -7.06 -7.46
CA THR A 32 3.40 -6.44 -8.80
C THR A 32 4.73 -5.79 -9.21
N ALA A 33 5.76 -5.90 -8.36
CA ALA A 33 7.09 -5.41 -8.68
C ALA A 33 7.66 -6.09 -9.94
N MET A 34 8.62 -5.42 -10.59
CA MET A 34 9.38 -6.01 -11.68
C MET A 34 9.95 -7.38 -11.24
N PRO A 35 9.77 -8.45 -12.03
CA PRO A 35 10.31 -9.76 -11.69
C PRO A 35 11.82 -9.73 -11.49
N PHE A 36 12.32 -10.52 -10.55
CA PHE A 36 13.76 -10.61 -10.28
C PHE A 36 14.58 -11.06 -11.49
N SER A 37 13.98 -11.84 -12.38
CA SER A 37 14.58 -12.31 -13.63
C SER A 37 14.81 -11.22 -14.66
N ASP A 38 14.05 -10.12 -14.58
CA ASP A 38 14.07 -9.04 -15.56
C ASP A 38 14.96 -7.87 -15.13
N ARG A 39 15.58 -7.98 -13.94
CA ARG A 39 16.52 -7.00 -13.43
C ARG A 39 17.93 -7.27 -13.97
N GLU A 40 18.54 -6.23 -14.50
CA GLU A 40 19.95 -6.28 -14.82
C GLU A 40 20.81 -6.40 -13.54
N ALA A 41 21.74 -7.34 -13.55
CA ALA A 41 22.71 -7.46 -12.46
C ALA A 41 23.76 -6.35 -12.60
N PRO A 42 24.01 -5.52 -11.56
CA PRO A 42 25.08 -4.55 -11.61
C PRO A 42 26.43 -5.26 -11.74
N GLU A 43 27.36 -4.66 -12.50
CA GLU A 43 28.72 -5.18 -12.68
C GLU A 43 29.44 -5.38 -11.34
N ASP A 44 29.25 -4.44 -10.41
CA ASP A 44 29.79 -4.52 -9.06
C ASP A 44 28.75 -5.14 -8.12
N PRO A 45 29.00 -6.33 -7.55
CA PRO A 45 28.08 -6.96 -6.60
C PRO A 45 27.78 -6.11 -5.36
N GLY A 46 28.69 -5.23 -4.96
CA GLY A 46 28.50 -4.30 -3.84
C GLY A 46 27.43 -3.23 -4.10
N LYS A 47 27.06 -3.03 -5.37
CA LYS A 47 25.98 -2.07 -5.78
C LYS A 47 24.62 -2.74 -5.93
N ARG A 48 24.49 -4.02 -5.64
CA ARG A 48 23.19 -4.70 -5.70
C ARG A 48 22.28 -4.16 -4.60
N PRO A 49 21.04 -3.78 -4.93
CA PRO A 49 20.07 -3.38 -3.91
C PRO A 49 19.72 -4.58 -3.03
N ALA A 50 19.28 -4.31 -1.81
CA ALA A 50 18.80 -5.34 -0.89
C ALA A 50 17.56 -6.08 -1.43
N TYR A 51 16.69 -5.36 -2.14
CA TYR A 51 15.48 -5.90 -2.78
C TYR A 51 15.77 -6.32 -4.23
N GLN A 52 15.20 -7.43 -4.65
CA GLN A 52 15.50 -8.07 -5.93
C GLN A 52 14.36 -8.04 -6.95
N GLY A 53 13.17 -7.60 -6.58
CA GLY A 53 11.95 -7.68 -7.38
C GLY A 53 11.06 -8.86 -7.00
N ALA A 54 9.89 -8.93 -7.63
CA ALA A 54 8.94 -10.00 -7.39
C ALA A 54 9.59 -11.36 -7.65
N ASN A 55 9.38 -12.29 -6.74
CA ASN A 55 9.97 -13.63 -6.79
C ASN A 55 9.09 -14.63 -6.03
N PRO A 56 9.22 -15.95 -6.32
CA PRO A 56 8.32 -16.96 -5.75
C PRO A 56 8.28 -17.02 -4.21
N ILE A 57 9.36 -16.65 -3.54
CA ILE A 57 9.42 -16.65 -2.07
C ILE A 57 8.63 -15.45 -1.52
N SER A 58 8.88 -14.26 -2.04
CA SER A 58 8.15 -13.04 -1.66
C SER A 58 6.66 -13.14 -1.98
N ASP A 59 6.31 -13.74 -3.11
CA ASP A 59 4.93 -13.90 -3.56
C ASP A 59 4.08 -14.68 -2.54
N VAL A 60 4.63 -15.72 -1.91
CA VAL A 60 3.92 -16.50 -0.88
C VAL A 60 3.50 -15.59 0.29
N TRP A 61 4.40 -14.76 0.77
CA TRP A 61 4.15 -13.88 1.92
C TRP A 61 3.26 -12.71 1.55
N ALA A 62 3.52 -12.08 0.40
CA ALA A 62 2.71 -10.97 -0.09
C ALA A 62 1.25 -11.36 -0.31
N MET A 63 0.98 -12.53 -0.91
CA MET A 63 -0.39 -13.01 -1.14
C MET A 63 -1.08 -13.40 0.16
N ALA A 64 -0.39 -14.09 1.07
CA ALA A 64 -0.96 -14.40 2.37
C ALA A 64 -1.33 -13.13 3.16
N ALA A 65 -0.45 -12.10 3.13
CA ALA A 65 -0.73 -10.81 3.74
C ALA A 65 -1.94 -10.14 3.08
N LEU A 66 -2.01 -10.11 1.74
CA LEU A 66 -3.11 -9.50 1.01
C LEU A 66 -4.47 -10.13 1.33
N GLU A 67 -4.52 -11.46 1.41
CA GLU A 67 -5.74 -12.19 1.81
C GLU A 67 -6.18 -11.86 3.25
N MET A 68 -5.23 -11.67 4.16
CA MET A 68 -5.51 -11.27 5.53
C MET A 68 -6.01 -9.83 5.60
N VAL A 69 -5.38 -8.91 4.88
CA VAL A 69 -5.81 -7.51 4.78
C VAL A 69 -7.22 -7.40 4.22
N ALA A 70 -7.51 -8.09 3.11
CA ALA A 70 -8.83 -8.07 2.48
C ALA A 70 -9.97 -8.41 3.44
N LYS A 71 -9.72 -9.31 4.39
CA LYS A 71 -10.72 -9.79 5.35
C LYS A 71 -10.79 -8.98 6.64
N ASN A 72 -9.69 -8.36 7.04
CA ASN A 72 -9.54 -7.86 8.40
C ASN A 72 -9.34 -6.35 8.52
N ILE A 73 -8.97 -5.63 7.45
CA ILE A 73 -8.70 -4.19 7.56
C ILE A 73 -9.95 -3.40 8.00
N ILE A 74 -11.10 -3.68 7.40
CA ILE A 74 -12.36 -2.97 7.74
C ILE A 74 -12.77 -3.26 9.19
N PRO A 75 -12.93 -4.51 9.64
CA PRO A 75 -13.29 -4.76 11.03
C PRO A 75 -12.23 -4.26 12.01
N ALA A 76 -10.94 -4.40 11.73
CA ALA A 76 -9.89 -3.92 12.62
C ALA A 76 -9.91 -2.39 12.84
N VAL A 77 -10.37 -1.63 11.85
CA VAL A 77 -10.51 -0.17 11.92
C VAL A 77 -11.82 0.24 12.55
N LYS A 78 -12.95 -0.37 12.14
CA LYS A 78 -14.29 0.04 12.56
C LYS A 78 -14.70 -0.50 13.93
N ASP A 79 -14.16 -1.63 14.33
CA ASP A 79 -14.41 -2.22 15.65
C ASP A 79 -13.11 -2.35 16.45
N PRO A 80 -12.81 -1.39 17.34
CA PRO A 80 -11.61 -1.45 18.16
C PRO A 80 -11.60 -2.65 19.14
N THR A 81 -12.73 -3.33 19.34
CA THR A 81 -12.86 -4.50 20.22
C THR A 81 -12.66 -5.82 19.48
N ASP A 82 -12.57 -5.83 18.15
CA ASP A 82 -12.30 -7.03 17.37
C ASP A 82 -10.80 -7.40 17.42
N GLN A 83 -10.44 -8.06 18.53
CA GLN A 83 -9.07 -8.53 18.76
C GLN A 83 -8.59 -9.53 17.69
N ALA A 84 -9.49 -10.30 17.09
CA ALA A 84 -9.14 -11.25 16.06
C ALA A 84 -8.72 -10.51 14.77
N ALA A 85 -9.48 -9.49 14.35
CA ALA A 85 -9.13 -8.68 13.19
C ALA A 85 -7.82 -7.92 13.42
N ARG A 86 -7.60 -7.33 14.61
CA ARG A 86 -6.35 -6.62 14.95
C ARG A 86 -5.14 -7.55 14.97
N SER A 87 -5.26 -8.73 15.56
CA SER A 87 -4.21 -9.76 15.55
C SER A 87 -3.86 -10.20 14.13
N ASN A 88 -4.88 -10.40 13.28
CA ASN A 88 -4.69 -10.76 11.88
C ASN A 88 -4.03 -9.64 11.08
N MET A 89 -4.35 -8.37 11.33
CA MET A 89 -3.69 -7.25 10.68
C MET A 89 -2.22 -7.12 11.09
N MET A 90 -1.89 -7.37 12.35
CA MET A 90 -0.49 -7.37 12.81
C MET A 90 0.31 -8.53 12.20
N LEU A 91 -0.31 -9.72 12.07
CA LEU A 91 0.31 -10.84 11.38
C LEU A 91 0.47 -10.55 9.88
N ALA A 92 -0.52 -9.94 9.25
CA ALA A 92 -0.44 -9.48 7.86
C ALA A 92 0.72 -8.50 7.64
N ALA A 93 0.91 -7.55 8.57
CA ALA A 93 2.04 -6.62 8.52
C ALA A 93 3.39 -7.36 8.57
N THR A 94 3.50 -8.38 9.41
CA THR A 94 4.69 -9.23 9.48
C THR A 94 4.94 -9.98 8.17
N PHE A 95 3.91 -10.57 7.59
CA PHE A 95 4.01 -11.29 6.33
C PHE A 95 4.36 -10.36 5.17
N ALA A 96 3.71 -9.20 5.08
CA ALA A 96 4.04 -8.18 4.09
C ALA A 96 5.51 -7.75 4.21
N GLY A 97 5.99 -7.56 5.46
CA GLY A 97 7.39 -7.23 5.75
C GLY A 97 8.39 -8.26 5.22
N VAL A 98 8.08 -9.55 5.36
CA VAL A 98 8.90 -10.64 4.77
C VAL A 98 8.84 -10.60 3.24
N GLY A 99 7.67 -10.34 2.66
CA GLY A 99 7.47 -10.25 1.21
C GLY A 99 8.25 -9.10 0.59
N PHE A 100 7.93 -7.86 0.98
CA PHE A 100 8.54 -6.68 0.36
C PHE A 100 10.00 -6.48 0.74
N GLY A 101 10.44 -6.95 1.90
CA GLY A 101 11.83 -6.84 2.33
C GLY A 101 12.82 -7.47 1.35
N ASN A 102 12.37 -8.44 0.56
CA ASN A 102 13.16 -9.08 -0.49
C ASN A 102 12.76 -8.63 -1.91
N ALA A 103 11.45 -8.43 -2.17
CA ALA A 103 10.97 -7.99 -3.48
C ALA A 103 11.12 -6.48 -3.71
N GLY A 104 10.96 -5.69 -2.67
CA GLY A 104 10.88 -4.24 -2.73
C GLY A 104 9.43 -3.73 -2.88
N VAL A 105 9.32 -2.42 -2.86
CA VAL A 105 8.12 -1.65 -3.19
C VAL A 105 8.42 -0.78 -4.40
N HIS A 106 7.45 -0.04 -4.93
CA HIS A 106 7.66 0.75 -6.14
C HIS A 106 7.03 2.15 -6.09
N LEU A 107 6.20 2.53 -7.06
CA LEU A 107 5.79 3.92 -7.26
C LEU A 107 4.92 4.49 -6.15
N ALA A 108 4.00 3.71 -5.55
CA ALA A 108 3.13 4.25 -4.52
C ALA A 108 3.94 4.66 -3.28
N HIS A 109 4.90 3.83 -2.87
CA HIS A 109 5.84 4.19 -1.82
C HIS A 109 6.78 5.32 -2.22
N GLY A 110 7.34 5.30 -3.44
CA GLY A 110 8.18 6.40 -3.95
C GLY A 110 7.46 7.75 -3.91
N MET A 111 6.20 7.77 -4.33
CA MET A 111 5.38 8.98 -4.31
C MET A 111 4.97 9.42 -2.89
N SER A 112 4.94 8.52 -1.92
CA SER A 112 4.57 8.84 -0.54
C SER A 112 5.56 9.78 0.14
N TYR A 113 6.84 9.71 -0.20
CA TYR A 113 7.89 10.53 0.44
C TYR A 113 7.66 12.03 0.24
N PRO A 114 7.50 12.56 -0.98
CA PRO A 114 7.18 13.97 -1.16
C PRO A 114 5.79 14.33 -0.63
N VAL A 115 4.81 13.43 -0.71
CA VAL A 115 3.47 13.66 -0.17
C VAL A 115 3.51 13.87 1.36
N SER A 116 4.31 13.11 2.09
CA SER A 116 4.48 13.31 3.53
C SER A 116 5.46 14.43 3.86
N GLY A 117 6.51 14.60 3.05
CA GLY A 117 7.58 15.57 3.31
C GLY A 117 7.22 17.02 2.99
N MET A 118 6.27 17.28 2.09
CA MET A 118 5.85 18.63 1.68
C MET A 118 4.44 18.99 2.16
N VAL A 119 3.93 18.28 3.19
CA VAL A 119 2.63 18.57 3.80
C VAL A 119 2.55 20.05 4.22
N LYS A 120 1.39 20.68 3.98
CA LYS A 120 1.16 22.11 4.29
C LYS A 120 0.57 22.27 5.70
N ASP A 121 -0.71 22.01 5.82
CA ASP A 121 -1.50 22.26 7.03
C ASP A 121 -2.47 21.10 7.38
N TYR A 122 -2.42 20.00 6.65
CA TYR A 122 -3.29 18.87 6.89
C TYR A 122 -2.95 18.21 8.23
N VAL A 123 -3.98 18.02 9.07
CA VAL A 123 -3.89 17.30 10.34
C VAL A 123 -4.91 16.15 10.31
N PRO A 124 -4.48 14.90 10.34
CA PRO A 124 -5.41 13.77 10.30
C PRO A 124 -6.10 13.57 11.64
N GLU A 125 -7.33 13.09 11.60
CA GLU A 125 -8.08 12.73 12.80
C GLU A 125 -7.35 11.66 13.64
N GLY A 126 -7.42 11.76 14.95
CA GLY A 126 -6.78 10.81 15.88
C GLY A 126 -5.25 10.95 16.02
N TYR A 127 -4.65 11.92 15.36
CA TYR A 127 -3.25 12.28 15.52
C TYR A 127 -3.11 13.56 16.39
N PRO A 128 -1.90 13.86 16.93
CA PRO A 128 -1.72 15.02 17.78
C PRO A 128 -2.11 16.34 17.10
N GLU A 129 -2.91 17.14 17.78
CA GLU A 129 -3.31 18.46 17.27
C GLU A 129 -2.11 19.39 17.09
N GLY A 130 -2.18 20.27 16.10
CA GLY A 130 -1.15 21.28 15.82
C GLY A 130 0.08 20.77 15.07
N HIS A 131 0.12 19.51 14.70
CA HIS A 131 1.17 18.95 13.85
C HIS A 131 0.60 18.58 12.47
N ALA A 132 0.89 19.41 11.47
CA ALA A 132 0.56 19.06 10.10
C ALA A 132 1.36 17.83 9.67
N MET A 133 0.64 16.80 9.21
CA MET A 133 1.26 15.56 8.72
C MET A 133 0.33 14.82 7.76
N VAL A 134 0.93 14.12 6.81
CA VAL A 134 0.28 13.02 6.09
C VAL A 134 0.97 11.74 6.56
N PRO A 135 0.30 10.88 7.35
CA PRO A 135 0.87 9.62 7.79
C PRO A 135 1.34 8.77 6.61
N HIS A 136 2.42 8.01 6.79
CA HIS A 136 3.06 7.28 5.69
C HIS A 136 2.07 6.44 4.88
N GLY A 137 1.32 5.54 5.52
CA GLY A 137 0.36 4.69 4.82
C GLY A 137 -0.78 5.47 4.14
N MET A 138 -1.16 6.66 4.67
CA MET A 138 -2.07 7.57 3.98
C MET A 138 -1.40 8.11 2.71
N GLY A 139 -0.16 8.59 2.78
CA GLY A 139 0.59 9.08 1.61
C GLY A 139 0.72 8.02 0.51
N VAL A 140 0.93 6.77 0.89
CA VAL A 140 1.01 5.64 -0.04
C VAL A 140 -0.33 5.35 -0.70
N ILE A 141 -1.42 5.20 0.10
CA ILE A 141 -2.71 4.77 -0.44
C ILE A 141 -3.37 5.82 -1.34
N LEU A 142 -3.17 7.11 -1.06
CA LEU A 142 -3.77 8.18 -1.86
C LEU A 142 -3.28 8.19 -3.32
N THR A 143 -2.11 7.65 -3.59
CA THR A 143 -1.54 7.55 -4.95
C THR A 143 -1.75 6.17 -5.57
N ALA A 144 -1.96 5.15 -4.77
CA ALA A 144 -2.05 3.75 -5.19
C ALA A 144 -3.05 3.48 -6.33
N PRO A 145 -4.29 4.00 -6.35
CA PRO A 145 -5.20 3.75 -7.46
C PRO A 145 -4.64 4.18 -8.83
N SER A 146 -3.96 5.33 -8.89
CA SER A 146 -3.35 5.82 -10.12
C SER A 146 -2.11 5.01 -10.49
N VAL A 147 -1.31 4.64 -9.50
CA VAL A 147 -0.12 3.80 -9.69
C VAL A 147 -0.50 2.45 -10.28
N PHE A 148 -1.50 1.75 -9.73
CA PHE A 148 -1.87 0.43 -10.23
C PHE A 148 -2.55 0.47 -11.60
N ARG A 149 -3.25 1.56 -11.98
CA ARG A 149 -3.66 1.77 -13.38
C ARG A 149 -2.45 1.89 -14.30
N TYR A 150 -1.45 2.63 -13.88
CA TYR A 150 -0.25 2.87 -14.69
C TYR A 150 0.61 1.60 -14.84
N THR A 151 0.75 0.80 -13.80
CA THR A 151 1.60 -0.40 -13.79
C THR A 151 0.93 -1.64 -14.36
N ALA A 152 -0.41 -1.72 -14.35
CA ALA A 152 -1.15 -2.91 -14.79
C ALA A 152 -0.78 -3.44 -16.18
N PRO A 153 -0.53 -2.60 -17.21
CA PRO A 153 -0.13 -3.12 -18.52
C PRO A 153 1.17 -3.94 -18.53
N THR A 154 2.03 -3.75 -17.53
CA THR A 154 3.29 -4.52 -17.44
C THR A 154 3.09 -5.96 -16.96
N ASN A 155 2.06 -6.20 -16.14
CA ASN A 155 1.70 -7.52 -15.62
C ASN A 155 0.21 -7.57 -15.23
N PRO A 156 -0.70 -7.60 -16.20
CA PRO A 156 -2.14 -7.53 -15.93
C PRO A 156 -2.67 -8.72 -15.14
N GLU A 157 -2.10 -9.91 -15.31
CA GLU A 157 -2.54 -11.12 -14.60
C GLU A 157 -2.35 -10.97 -13.07
N ARG A 158 -1.23 -10.39 -12.63
CA ARG A 158 -0.98 -10.15 -11.21
C ARG A 158 -1.91 -9.07 -10.67
N HIS A 159 -2.20 -8.03 -11.42
CA HIS A 159 -3.15 -6.98 -11.02
C HIS A 159 -4.58 -7.51 -10.91
N LEU A 160 -5.04 -8.34 -11.87
CA LEU A 160 -6.33 -9.03 -11.80
C LEU A 160 -6.40 -9.99 -10.61
N HIS A 161 -5.30 -10.70 -10.32
CA HIS A 161 -5.25 -11.57 -9.15
C HIS A 161 -5.41 -10.79 -7.84
N CYS A 162 -4.71 -9.67 -7.71
CA CYS A 162 -4.85 -8.77 -6.56
C CYS A 162 -6.29 -8.23 -6.44
N ALA A 163 -6.87 -7.74 -7.54
CA ALA A 163 -8.24 -7.24 -7.56
C ALA A 163 -9.24 -8.31 -7.07
N ARG A 164 -9.09 -9.55 -7.54
CA ARG A 164 -9.94 -10.67 -7.12
C ARG A 164 -9.80 -10.99 -5.63
N ILE A 165 -8.58 -11.00 -5.07
CA ILE A 165 -8.36 -11.23 -3.64
C ILE A 165 -9.05 -10.14 -2.81
N LEU A 166 -9.01 -8.89 -3.29
CA LEU A 166 -9.66 -7.75 -2.64
C LEU A 166 -11.18 -7.73 -2.83
N GLY A 167 -11.76 -8.64 -3.62
CA GLY A 167 -13.20 -8.81 -3.75
C GLY A 167 -13.81 -8.38 -5.09
N ALA A 168 -13.01 -7.90 -6.04
CA ALA A 168 -13.50 -7.55 -7.37
C ALA A 168 -14.02 -8.77 -8.14
N ASP A 169 -15.11 -8.60 -8.88
CA ASP A 169 -15.56 -9.60 -9.85
C ASP A 169 -14.68 -9.52 -11.12
N THR A 170 -13.79 -10.47 -11.26
CA THR A 170 -12.87 -10.55 -12.41
C THR A 170 -13.32 -11.56 -13.47
N ARG A 171 -14.56 -12.08 -13.39
CA ARG A 171 -15.08 -13.03 -14.39
C ARG A 171 -15.26 -12.35 -15.74
N GLY A 172 -14.59 -12.86 -16.74
CA GLY A 172 -14.62 -12.30 -18.11
C GLY A 172 -13.80 -11.01 -18.29
N ALA A 173 -13.03 -10.60 -17.28
CA ALA A 173 -12.14 -9.47 -17.40
C ALA A 173 -11.00 -9.77 -18.38
N SER A 174 -10.67 -8.78 -19.19
CA SER A 174 -9.52 -8.79 -20.09
C SER A 174 -8.26 -8.21 -19.41
N PRO A 175 -7.07 -8.40 -19.98
CA PRO A 175 -5.86 -7.74 -19.47
C PRO A 175 -5.97 -6.22 -19.37
N GLU A 176 -6.72 -5.58 -20.25
CA GLU A 176 -6.93 -4.13 -20.30
C GLU A 176 -7.76 -3.63 -19.11
N ASP A 177 -8.60 -4.47 -18.52
CA ASP A 177 -9.45 -4.14 -17.37
C ASP A 177 -8.68 -4.16 -16.04
N ALA A 178 -7.48 -4.76 -16.01
CA ALA A 178 -6.75 -5.09 -14.80
C ALA A 178 -6.48 -3.86 -13.91
N GLY A 179 -6.05 -2.76 -14.51
CA GLY A 179 -5.74 -1.53 -13.79
C GLY A 179 -6.96 -0.87 -13.18
N ASP A 180 -8.05 -0.80 -13.93
CA ASP A 180 -9.28 -0.16 -13.47
C ASP A 180 -10.00 -1.00 -12.40
N LEU A 181 -10.02 -2.33 -12.54
CA LEU A 181 -10.61 -3.22 -11.53
C LEU A 181 -9.85 -3.10 -10.21
N LEU A 182 -8.53 -3.21 -10.21
CA LEU A 182 -7.74 -3.09 -8.98
C LEU A 182 -7.89 -1.71 -8.35
N ALA A 183 -7.75 -0.64 -9.16
CA ALA A 183 -7.84 0.72 -8.65
C ALA A 183 -9.23 1.04 -8.08
N THR A 184 -10.31 0.59 -8.74
CA THR A 184 -11.68 0.79 -8.26
C THR A 184 -11.89 0.11 -6.91
N THR A 185 -11.41 -1.14 -6.77
CA THR A 185 -11.50 -1.87 -5.51
C THR A 185 -10.73 -1.18 -4.39
N ILE A 186 -9.53 -0.67 -4.67
CA ILE A 186 -8.76 0.13 -3.69
C ILE A 186 -9.54 1.38 -3.29
N VAL A 187 -10.18 2.07 -4.24
CA VAL A 187 -11.00 3.27 -3.94
C VAL A 187 -12.20 2.92 -3.06
N GLU A 188 -12.78 1.73 -3.20
CA GLU A 188 -13.86 1.27 -2.30
C GLU A 188 -13.36 1.14 -0.86
N PHE A 189 -12.19 0.54 -0.63
CA PHE A 189 -11.57 0.49 0.71
C PHE A 189 -11.26 1.89 1.25
N ILE A 190 -10.70 2.79 0.43
CA ILE A 190 -10.41 4.19 0.79
C ILE A 190 -11.68 4.88 1.30
N ARG A 191 -12.80 4.73 0.60
CA ARG A 191 -14.10 5.31 0.98
C ARG A 191 -14.68 4.67 2.22
N GLU A 192 -14.62 3.35 2.31
CA GLU A 192 -15.16 2.59 3.45
C GLU A 192 -14.46 2.94 4.77
N LEU A 193 -13.19 3.33 4.71
CA LEU A 193 -12.37 3.68 5.87
C LEU A 193 -12.12 5.20 6.01
N ASP A 194 -12.96 6.02 5.38
CA ASP A 194 -13.00 7.49 5.52
C ASP A 194 -11.64 8.18 5.23
N MET A 195 -10.83 7.58 4.35
CA MET A 195 -9.59 8.22 3.89
C MET A 195 -9.87 9.43 3.01
N PRO A 196 -8.97 10.43 2.99
CA PRO A 196 -9.09 11.57 2.09
C PRO A 196 -9.21 11.15 0.62
N ASN A 197 -9.94 11.94 -0.16
CA ASN A 197 -10.13 11.68 -1.59
C ASN A 197 -8.94 12.21 -2.41
N GLY A 198 -7.89 11.40 -2.53
CA GLY A 198 -6.68 11.74 -3.27
C GLY A 198 -5.85 12.87 -2.64
N LEU A 199 -4.85 13.35 -3.38
CA LEU A 199 -3.91 14.36 -2.89
C LEU A 199 -4.58 15.71 -2.58
N SER A 200 -5.66 16.06 -3.27
CA SER A 200 -6.42 17.28 -2.97
C SER A 200 -7.08 17.23 -1.60
N GLY A 201 -7.46 16.05 -1.12
CA GLY A 201 -8.03 15.84 0.20
C GLY A 201 -7.06 16.12 1.35
N VAL A 202 -5.76 16.17 1.07
CA VAL A 202 -4.71 16.52 2.04
C VAL A 202 -4.02 17.86 1.71
N GLY A 203 -4.67 18.71 0.90
CA GLY A 203 -4.28 20.10 0.67
C GLY A 203 -3.34 20.36 -0.52
N TYR A 204 -3.06 19.34 -1.35
CA TYR A 204 -2.29 19.54 -2.58
C TYR A 204 -3.17 20.04 -3.73
N THR A 205 -2.57 20.78 -4.62
CA THR A 205 -3.19 21.37 -5.81
C THR A 205 -2.40 21.00 -7.07
N SER A 206 -2.93 21.33 -8.24
CA SER A 206 -2.19 21.17 -9.49
C SER A 206 -0.85 21.94 -9.55
N GLY A 207 -0.73 23.03 -8.78
CA GLY A 207 0.51 23.78 -8.67
C GLY A 207 1.65 23.07 -7.93
N ASP A 208 1.34 21.98 -7.22
CA ASP A 208 2.33 21.20 -6.45
C ASP A 208 2.90 20.02 -7.25
N ILE A 209 2.37 19.73 -8.46
CA ILE A 209 2.71 18.54 -9.23
C ILE A 209 4.20 18.42 -9.51
N ASP A 210 4.82 19.50 -10.03
CA ASP A 210 6.24 19.46 -10.41
C ASP A 210 7.15 19.18 -9.21
N ALA A 211 6.81 19.76 -8.05
CA ALA A 211 7.57 19.54 -6.81
C ALA A 211 7.39 18.11 -6.28
N LEU A 212 6.17 17.57 -6.33
CA LEU A 212 5.87 16.19 -5.95
C LEU A 212 6.59 15.18 -6.87
N VAL A 213 6.59 15.44 -8.17
CA VAL A 213 7.34 14.62 -9.16
C VAL A 213 8.83 14.66 -8.87
N ALA A 214 9.39 15.85 -8.67
CA ALA A 214 10.81 16.00 -8.38
C ALA A 214 11.22 15.27 -7.08
N GLY A 215 10.36 15.29 -6.06
CA GLY A 215 10.60 14.59 -4.80
C GLY A 215 10.41 13.06 -4.87
N THR A 216 9.77 12.56 -5.92
CA THR A 216 9.57 11.12 -6.15
C THR A 216 10.77 10.47 -6.84
N LEU A 217 11.48 11.24 -7.66
CA LEU A 217 12.65 10.75 -8.39
C LEU A 217 13.88 10.67 -7.47
N PRO A 218 14.73 9.62 -7.64
CA PRO A 218 15.95 9.44 -6.85
C PRO A 218 17.02 10.48 -7.19
#